data_44885ed0fe4ab3f9ed2c40ca5800b28a
#
_entry.id   44885ed0fe4ab3f9ed2c40ca5800b28a
#
_cell.length_a   1.000
_cell.length_b   1.000
_cell.length_c   1.000
_cell.angle_alpha   90.00
_cell.angle_beta   90.00
_cell.angle_gamma   90.00
#
_symmetry.space_group_name_H-M   'P 1'
#
loop_
_entity.id
_entity.type
_entity.pdbx_description
1 polymer ?
#
loop_
_entity_poly.entity_id
_entity_poly.type
_entity_poly.pdbx_seq_one_letter_code
_entity_poly.pdbx_strand_id
1 'polypeptide(L)'
;MSEILWQPSPERIRHTRMDQFRRFINDRYSVQLSDYPALHQWSIDQRADFWQALVTFFDVQFRSPPSAVLIEDAEMPSAQWFPGATLNFAEHLLRRRDDHPAVVAIGEDGQREQLSYAELAAHVAGLQRSLRAAGVGLGDRVAACIDRKSVV
;
A
#
# COMPACT_ATOMS: atom_id res chain seq x y z
N MET A 1 -10.87 0.49 34.08
CA MET A 1 -9.72 0.31 33.16
C MET A 1 -9.83 -1.11 32.64
N SER A 2 -9.82 -1.30 31.33
CA SER A 2 -9.85 -2.64 30.73
C SER A 2 -8.47 -3.31 30.92
N GLU A 3 -8.47 -4.56 31.33
CA GLU A 3 -7.26 -5.36 31.51
C GLU A 3 -6.60 -5.61 30.15
N ILE A 4 -5.27 -5.42 30.06
CA ILE A 4 -4.50 -5.73 28.84
C ILE A 4 -4.30 -7.23 28.78
N LEU A 5 -4.99 -7.90 27.85
CA LEU A 5 -4.91 -9.35 27.67
C LEU A 5 -3.62 -9.81 26.98
N TRP A 6 -3.02 -8.95 26.15
CA TRP A 6 -1.79 -9.25 25.44
C TRP A 6 -1.05 -7.99 25.04
N GLN A 7 0.28 -8.02 25.06
CA GLN A 7 1.16 -6.93 24.60
C GLN A 7 2.39 -7.53 23.89
N PRO A 8 2.81 -6.97 22.75
CA PRO A 8 4.01 -7.42 22.05
C PRO A 8 5.26 -7.13 22.87
N SER A 9 6.26 -8.01 22.77
CA SER A 9 7.56 -7.76 23.40
C SER A 9 8.26 -6.54 22.75
N PRO A 10 9.14 -5.84 23.49
CA PRO A 10 9.93 -4.74 22.94
C PRO A 10 10.76 -5.14 21.71
N GLU A 11 11.25 -6.36 21.67
CA GLU A 11 11.99 -6.91 20.53
C GLU A 11 11.09 -7.04 19.30
N ARG A 12 9.89 -7.61 19.47
CA ARG A 12 8.90 -7.70 18.39
C ARG A 12 8.51 -6.32 17.85
N ILE A 13 8.31 -5.34 18.73
CA ILE A 13 8.00 -3.95 18.34
C ILE A 13 9.11 -3.40 17.43
N ARG A 14 10.38 -3.52 17.83
CA ARG A 14 11.54 -3.00 17.08
C ARG A 14 11.66 -3.54 15.65
N HIS A 15 11.14 -4.74 15.40
CA HIS A 15 11.17 -5.38 14.08
C HIS A 15 9.94 -5.06 13.21
N THR A 16 8.96 -4.32 13.74
CA THR A 16 7.77 -3.94 12.97
C THR A 16 8.07 -2.83 11.95
N ARG A 17 7.33 -2.83 10.85
CA ARG A 17 7.37 -1.73 9.89
C ARG A 17 6.94 -0.40 10.50
N MET A 18 6.02 -0.42 11.47
CA MET A 18 5.57 0.76 12.19
C MET A 18 6.72 1.42 12.97
N ASP A 19 7.52 0.63 13.69
CA ASP A 19 8.67 1.18 14.44
C ASP A 19 9.80 1.62 13.49
N GLN A 20 10.01 0.92 12.38
CA GLN A 20 10.94 1.38 11.33
C GLN A 20 10.51 2.73 10.75
N PHE A 21 9.21 2.91 10.49
CA PHE A 21 8.67 4.17 10.00
C PHE A 21 8.78 5.28 11.04
N ARG A 22 8.49 5.01 12.32
CA ARG A 22 8.68 5.98 13.41
C ARG A 22 10.13 6.47 13.49
N ARG A 23 11.11 5.55 13.41
CA ARG A 23 12.55 5.91 13.39
C ARG A 23 12.91 6.72 12.15
N PHE A 24 12.41 6.34 10.98
CA PHE A 24 12.59 7.10 9.75
C PHE A 24 12.09 8.54 9.88
N ILE A 25 10.91 8.75 10.51
CA ILE A 25 10.38 10.10 10.77
C ILE A 25 11.30 10.87 11.71
N ASN A 26 11.75 10.24 12.82
CA ASN A 26 12.65 10.88 13.77
C ASN A 26 13.92 11.40 13.09
N ASP A 27 14.52 10.57 12.26
CA ASP A 27 15.75 10.91 11.54
C ASP A 27 15.52 12.02 10.49
N ARG A 28 14.43 11.92 9.73
CA ARG A 28 14.15 12.84 8.62
C ARG A 28 13.71 14.22 9.09
N TYR A 29 12.89 14.29 10.14
CA TYR A 29 12.28 15.54 10.62
C TYR A 29 12.94 16.06 11.93
N SER A 30 13.98 15.38 12.41
CA SER A 30 14.69 15.73 13.64
C SER A 30 13.75 15.84 14.86
N VAL A 31 12.77 14.93 14.94
CA VAL A 31 11.82 14.82 16.06
C VAL A 31 12.15 13.62 16.94
N GLN A 32 11.54 13.54 18.12
CA GLN A 32 11.76 12.45 19.10
C GLN A 32 10.44 11.78 19.46
N LEU A 33 9.88 11.04 18.52
CA LEU A 33 8.67 10.24 18.74
C LEU A 33 9.07 8.94 19.45
N SER A 34 8.70 8.80 20.72
CA SER A 34 9.13 7.67 21.56
C SER A 34 8.40 6.37 21.25
N ASP A 35 7.12 6.46 20.84
CA ASP A 35 6.20 5.35 20.74
C ASP A 35 5.11 5.60 19.69
N TYR A 36 4.15 4.66 19.58
CA TYR A 36 3.02 4.78 18.66
C TYR A 36 2.07 5.94 19.00
N PRO A 37 1.68 6.19 20.25
CA PRO A 37 0.88 7.37 20.60
C PRO A 37 1.51 8.69 20.15
N ALA A 38 2.82 8.86 20.33
CA ALA A 38 3.54 10.05 19.87
C ALA A 38 3.54 10.16 18.34
N LEU A 39 3.75 9.04 17.62
CA LEU A 39 3.65 8.99 16.17
C LEU A 39 2.23 9.32 15.69
N HIS A 40 1.21 8.79 16.34
CA HIS A 40 -0.18 9.08 16.01
C HIS A 40 -0.51 10.58 16.22
N GLN A 41 -0.10 11.15 17.34
CA GLN A 41 -0.33 12.59 17.57
C GLN A 41 0.38 13.43 16.50
N TRP A 42 1.64 13.11 16.19
CA TRP A 42 2.39 13.81 15.15
C TRP A 42 1.70 13.70 13.77
N SER A 43 1.09 12.55 13.45
CA SER A 43 0.37 12.36 12.19
C SER A 43 -0.88 13.25 12.06
N ILE A 44 -1.45 13.67 13.18
CA ILE A 44 -2.59 14.60 13.24
C ILE A 44 -2.11 16.04 13.11
N ASP A 45 -1.04 16.39 13.84
CA ASP A 45 -0.52 17.75 13.93
C ASP A 45 0.27 18.15 12.67
N GLN A 46 0.97 17.20 12.06
CA GLN A 46 1.83 17.38 10.88
C GLN A 46 1.35 16.53 9.68
N ARG A 47 0.10 16.72 9.31
CA ARG A 47 -0.57 15.89 8.29
C ARG A 47 0.19 15.80 6.97
N ALA A 48 0.62 16.92 6.43
CA ALA A 48 1.35 16.97 5.16
C ALA A 48 2.69 16.21 5.26
N ASP A 49 3.46 16.45 6.31
CA ASP A 49 4.75 15.79 6.55
C ASP A 49 4.59 14.29 6.75
N PHE A 50 3.55 13.85 7.50
CA PHE A 50 3.24 12.45 7.70
C PHE A 50 2.97 11.72 6.37
N TRP A 51 2.13 12.27 5.51
CA TRP A 51 1.82 11.66 4.22
C TRP A 51 2.99 11.73 3.24
N GLN A 52 3.79 12.82 3.28
CA GLN A 52 5.04 12.89 2.52
C GLN A 52 6.06 11.84 3.00
N ALA A 53 6.15 11.63 4.31
CA ALA A 53 7.00 10.59 4.89
C ALA A 53 6.57 9.20 4.43
N LEU A 54 5.27 8.89 4.39
CA LEU A 54 4.74 7.63 3.87
C LEU A 54 5.10 7.41 2.41
N VAL A 55 4.91 8.42 1.56
CA VAL A 55 5.30 8.36 0.14
C VAL A 55 6.76 7.99 -0.01
N THR A 56 7.63 8.63 0.77
CA THR A 56 9.08 8.39 0.72
C THR A 56 9.45 7.02 1.29
N PHE A 57 8.91 6.65 2.45
CA PHE A 57 9.24 5.40 3.14
C PHE A 57 8.81 4.14 2.37
N PHE A 58 7.66 4.21 1.69
CA PHE A 58 7.15 3.12 0.86
C PHE A 58 7.55 3.23 -0.61
N ASP A 59 8.36 4.23 -0.96
CA ASP A 59 8.78 4.47 -2.34
C ASP A 59 7.59 4.49 -3.31
N VAL A 60 6.59 5.33 -3.01
CA VAL A 60 5.42 5.48 -3.87
C VAL A 60 5.83 6.20 -5.15
N GLN A 61 5.66 5.52 -6.27
CA GLN A 61 6.03 6.05 -7.59
C GLN A 61 4.81 6.69 -8.24
N PHE A 62 4.92 7.98 -8.50
CA PHE A 62 3.93 8.72 -9.27
C PHE A 62 4.31 8.72 -10.76
N ARG A 63 3.32 8.54 -11.62
CA ARG A 63 3.46 8.79 -13.06
C ARG A 63 3.53 10.28 -13.35
N SER A 64 2.68 11.07 -12.68
CA SER A 64 2.73 12.52 -12.66
C SER A 64 2.95 12.94 -11.20
N PRO A 65 3.98 13.73 -10.88
CA PRO A 65 4.23 14.16 -9.51
C PRO A 65 3.12 15.13 -9.04
N PRO A 66 2.84 15.16 -7.73
CA PRO A 66 1.90 16.13 -7.16
C PRO A 66 2.47 17.54 -7.18
N SER A 67 1.59 18.54 -7.27
CA SER A 67 1.96 19.95 -7.08
C SER A 67 2.14 20.34 -5.62
N ALA A 68 1.48 19.59 -4.70
CA ALA A 68 1.58 19.73 -3.26
C ALA A 68 1.23 18.38 -2.59
N VAL A 69 1.56 18.22 -1.32
CA VAL A 69 1.12 17.04 -0.56
C VAL A 69 -0.32 17.18 -0.12
N LEU A 70 -0.67 18.36 0.37
CA LEU A 70 -1.98 18.68 0.89
C LEU A 70 -2.30 20.14 0.57
N ILE A 71 -3.49 20.37 0.03
CA ILE A 71 -4.13 21.68 0.02
C ILE A 71 -5.29 21.59 1.00
N GLU A 72 -5.14 22.31 2.13
CA GLU A 72 -6.18 22.33 3.17
C GLU A 72 -7.31 23.25 2.74
N ASP A 73 -8.53 22.84 3.08
CA ASP A 73 -9.70 23.67 3.02
C ASP A 73 -10.34 23.69 4.43
N ALA A 74 -11.07 24.75 4.74
CA ALA A 74 -11.74 24.92 6.03
C ALA A 74 -12.82 23.87 6.29
N GLU A 75 -13.33 23.24 5.23
CA GLU A 75 -14.42 22.26 5.31
C GLU A 75 -13.96 20.85 4.89
N MET A 76 -14.30 19.85 5.68
CA MET A 76 -14.20 18.45 5.26
C MET A 76 -15.46 18.09 4.44
N PRO A 77 -15.37 17.54 3.21
CA PRO A 77 -14.24 16.77 2.62
C PRO A 77 -13.41 17.50 1.55
N SER A 78 -13.32 18.79 1.58
CA SER A 78 -12.69 19.60 0.51
C SER A 78 -11.14 19.57 0.48
N ALA A 79 -10.48 19.01 1.48
CA ALA A 79 -9.03 18.84 1.46
C ALA A 79 -8.56 18.02 0.26
N GLN A 80 -7.59 18.55 -0.51
CA GLN A 80 -7.02 17.88 -1.68
C GLN A 80 -5.67 17.25 -1.35
N TRP A 81 -5.60 15.94 -1.47
CA TRP A 81 -4.38 15.18 -1.23
C TRP A 81 -3.64 14.92 -2.54
N PHE A 82 -2.35 15.23 -2.58
CA PHE A 82 -1.48 15.02 -3.73
C PHE A 82 -2.08 15.52 -5.05
N PRO A 83 -2.55 16.79 -5.13
CA PRO A 83 -3.24 17.29 -6.30
C PRO A 83 -2.37 17.18 -7.57
N GLY A 84 -2.97 16.72 -8.66
CA GLY A 84 -2.30 16.48 -9.93
C GLY A 84 -1.50 15.18 -10.01
N ALA A 85 -1.31 14.46 -8.90
CA ALA A 85 -0.62 13.17 -8.92
C ALA A 85 -1.45 12.10 -9.62
N THR A 86 -0.76 11.25 -10.39
CA THR A 86 -1.34 10.04 -10.96
C THR A 86 -0.41 8.86 -10.68
N LEU A 87 -0.97 7.71 -10.41
CA LEU A 87 -0.24 6.46 -10.22
C LEU A 87 -1.05 5.28 -10.74
N ASN A 88 -0.37 4.15 -10.93
CA ASN A 88 -1.04 2.88 -11.23
C ASN A 88 -0.87 1.94 -10.03
N PHE A 89 -1.98 1.65 -9.34
CA PHE A 89 -1.97 0.80 -8.16
C PHE A 89 -1.50 -0.63 -8.46
N ALA A 90 -1.92 -1.20 -9.58
CA ALA A 90 -1.49 -2.55 -9.99
C ALA A 90 0.01 -2.61 -10.27
N GLU A 91 0.60 -1.56 -10.85
CA GLU A 91 2.04 -1.45 -11.07
C GLU A 91 2.80 -1.48 -9.74
N HIS A 92 2.28 -0.79 -8.72
CA HIS A 92 2.83 -0.83 -7.36
C HIS A 92 2.77 -2.22 -6.73
N LEU A 93 1.65 -2.92 -6.85
CA LEU A 93 1.48 -4.28 -6.32
C LEU A 93 2.42 -5.27 -7.00
N LEU A 94 2.71 -5.07 -8.28
CA LEU A 94 3.55 -5.95 -9.09
C LEU A 94 5.02 -5.50 -9.18
N ARG A 95 5.49 -4.60 -8.32
CA ARG A 95 6.91 -4.19 -8.30
C ARG A 95 7.86 -5.35 -8.01
N ARG A 96 7.45 -6.22 -7.11
CA ARG A 96 8.18 -7.43 -6.78
C ARG A 96 8.09 -8.43 -7.93
N ARG A 97 9.20 -9.11 -8.25
CA ARG A 97 9.31 -10.02 -9.42
C ARG A 97 10.08 -11.29 -9.08
N ASP A 98 10.10 -11.66 -7.81
CA ASP A 98 10.80 -12.83 -7.30
C ASP A 98 9.85 -13.98 -6.99
N ASP A 99 10.39 -15.09 -6.48
CA ASP A 99 9.64 -16.30 -6.12
C ASP A 99 8.94 -16.21 -4.75
N HIS A 100 8.90 -15.01 -4.13
CA HIS A 100 8.16 -14.84 -2.90
C HIS A 100 6.65 -15.01 -3.13
N PRO A 101 5.93 -15.67 -2.23
CA PRO A 101 4.48 -15.84 -2.36
C PRO A 101 3.75 -14.50 -2.48
N ALA A 102 3.01 -14.34 -3.59
CA ALA A 102 2.13 -13.19 -3.81
C ALA A 102 0.69 -13.50 -3.43
N VAL A 103 0.23 -14.71 -3.75
CA VAL A 103 -1.11 -15.19 -3.44
C VAL A 103 -1.01 -16.57 -2.82
N VAL A 104 -1.77 -16.80 -1.77
CA VAL A 104 -1.96 -18.12 -1.18
C VAL A 104 -3.47 -18.37 -1.11
N ALA A 105 -3.94 -19.38 -1.81
CA ALA A 105 -5.32 -19.85 -1.76
C ALA A 105 -5.40 -21.13 -0.94
N ILE A 106 -6.43 -21.22 -0.11
CA ILE A 106 -6.73 -22.44 0.66
C ILE A 106 -8.17 -22.82 0.33
N GLY A 107 -8.35 -23.98 -0.32
CA GLY A 107 -9.65 -24.53 -0.68
C GLY A 107 -10.40 -25.08 0.55
N GLU A 108 -11.71 -25.30 0.38
CA GLU A 108 -12.55 -25.95 1.40
C GLU A 108 -12.14 -27.40 1.66
N ASP A 109 -11.48 -28.04 0.70
CA ASP A 109 -10.88 -29.38 0.79
C ASP A 109 -9.52 -29.38 1.51
N GLY A 110 -9.05 -28.21 1.98
CA GLY A 110 -7.76 -28.03 2.63
C GLY A 110 -6.57 -27.98 1.66
N GLN A 111 -6.79 -28.08 0.35
CA GLN A 111 -5.71 -27.92 -0.61
C GLN A 111 -5.18 -26.48 -0.57
N ARG A 112 -3.87 -26.35 -0.67
CA ARG A 112 -3.18 -25.07 -0.66
C ARG A 112 -2.49 -24.85 -2.00
N GLU A 113 -2.89 -23.80 -2.68
CA GLU A 113 -2.24 -23.32 -3.90
C GLU A 113 -1.47 -22.03 -3.60
N GLN A 114 -0.39 -21.80 -4.31
CA GLN A 114 0.45 -20.63 -4.13
C GLN A 114 0.93 -20.12 -5.48
N LEU A 115 0.90 -18.81 -5.63
CA LEU A 115 1.41 -18.10 -6.79
C LEU A 115 2.50 -17.12 -6.33
N SER A 116 3.66 -17.16 -6.95
CA SER A 116 4.74 -16.23 -6.68
C SER A 116 4.51 -14.86 -7.34
N TYR A 117 5.25 -13.83 -6.94
CA TYR A 117 5.20 -12.52 -7.61
C TYR A 117 5.66 -12.59 -9.07
N ALA A 118 6.63 -13.43 -9.38
CA ALA A 118 7.10 -13.64 -10.76
C ALA A 118 5.97 -14.23 -11.63
N GLU A 119 5.32 -15.30 -11.15
CA GLU A 119 4.21 -15.95 -11.85
C GLU A 119 3.00 -15.03 -11.99
N LEU A 120 2.60 -14.33 -10.91
CA LEU A 120 1.51 -13.36 -10.95
C LEU A 120 1.78 -12.28 -12.01
N ALA A 121 2.99 -11.76 -12.07
CA ALA A 121 3.37 -10.76 -13.06
C ALA A 121 3.28 -11.31 -14.49
N ALA A 122 3.67 -12.57 -14.72
CA ALA A 122 3.57 -13.23 -16.01
C ALA A 122 2.11 -13.42 -16.43
N HIS A 123 1.24 -13.85 -15.51
CA HIS A 123 -0.22 -13.98 -15.75
C HIS A 123 -0.85 -12.63 -16.10
N VAL A 124 -0.56 -11.57 -15.31
CA VAL A 124 -1.05 -10.22 -15.59
C VAL A 124 -0.60 -9.72 -16.96
N ALA A 125 0.67 -9.96 -17.32
CA ALA A 125 1.18 -9.58 -18.65
C ALA A 125 0.51 -10.38 -19.78
N GLY A 126 0.18 -11.64 -19.54
CA GLY A 126 -0.60 -12.48 -20.49
C GLY A 126 -1.99 -11.90 -20.72
N LEU A 127 -2.74 -11.67 -19.65
CA LEU A 127 -4.08 -11.09 -19.72
C LEU A 127 -4.08 -9.70 -20.36
N GLN A 128 -3.11 -8.85 -20.04
CA GLN A 128 -2.94 -7.54 -20.65
C GLN A 128 -2.78 -7.63 -22.18
N ARG A 129 -1.97 -8.57 -22.67
CA ARG A 129 -1.83 -8.79 -24.12
C ARG A 129 -3.13 -9.23 -24.77
N SER A 130 -3.87 -10.14 -24.13
CA SER A 130 -5.17 -10.63 -24.64
C SER A 130 -6.22 -9.51 -24.69
N LEU A 131 -6.34 -8.70 -23.66
CA LEU A 131 -7.24 -7.56 -23.61
C LEU A 131 -6.92 -6.52 -24.70
N ARG A 132 -5.63 -6.21 -24.89
CA ARG A 132 -5.20 -5.31 -25.99
C ARG A 132 -5.51 -5.88 -27.37
N ALA A 133 -5.28 -7.18 -27.57
CA ALA A 133 -5.61 -7.85 -28.83
C ALA A 133 -7.12 -7.85 -29.10
N ALA A 134 -7.96 -7.87 -28.05
CA ALA A 134 -9.41 -7.74 -28.15
C ALA A 134 -9.88 -6.28 -28.36
N GLY A 135 -8.96 -5.30 -28.46
CA GLY A 135 -9.29 -3.91 -28.69
C GLY A 135 -9.58 -3.07 -27.44
N VAL A 136 -9.38 -3.65 -26.25
CA VAL A 136 -9.59 -2.91 -24.99
C VAL A 136 -8.51 -1.84 -24.84
N GLY A 137 -8.93 -0.59 -24.67
CA GLY A 137 -8.07 0.59 -24.57
C GLY A 137 -8.42 1.51 -23.42
N LEU A 138 -7.86 2.72 -23.47
CA LEU A 138 -8.08 3.74 -22.45
C LEU A 138 -9.57 4.15 -22.41
N GLY A 139 -10.16 4.12 -21.22
CA GLY A 139 -11.56 4.50 -21.00
C GLY A 139 -12.55 3.31 -21.09
N ASP A 140 -12.12 2.16 -21.57
CA ASP A 140 -12.97 0.98 -21.61
C ASP A 140 -13.17 0.40 -20.20
N ARG A 141 -14.34 -0.19 -20.02
CA ARG A 141 -14.72 -0.85 -18.77
C ARG A 141 -14.71 -2.35 -18.96
N VAL A 142 -13.97 -3.05 -18.12
CA VAL A 142 -13.93 -4.51 -18.07
C VAL A 142 -14.65 -4.96 -16.81
N ALA A 143 -15.60 -5.88 -16.94
CA ALA A 143 -16.27 -6.52 -15.82
C ALA A 143 -15.88 -7.99 -15.76
N ALA A 144 -15.68 -8.51 -14.55
CA ALA A 144 -15.46 -9.93 -14.31
C ALA A 144 -16.50 -10.46 -13.34
N CYS A 145 -17.06 -11.64 -13.64
CA CYS A 145 -17.86 -12.39 -12.70
C CYS A 145 -17.00 -13.53 -12.18
N ILE A 146 -16.51 -13.38 -10.96
CA ILE A 146 -15.54 -14.31 -10.36
C ILE A 146 -16.23 -14.96 -9.16
N ASP A 147 -16.37 -16.30 -9.19
CA ASP A 147 -16.79 -17.06 -8.02
C ASP A 147 -15.63 -17.19 -7.03
N ARG A 148 -15.97 -17.38 -5.75
CA ARG A 148 -15.01 -17.58 -4.66
C ARG A 148 -14.04 -18.76 -4.89
N LYS A 149 -14.39 -19.67 -5.81
CA LYS A 149 -13.59 -20.86 -6.20
C LYS A 149 -12.69 -20.65 -7.41
N SER A 150 -12.80 -19.51 -8.09
CA SER A 150 -12.04 -19.23 -9.30
C SER A 150 -10.76 -18.48 -8.95
N VAL A 151 -9.83 -19.16 -8.27
CA VAL A 151 -8.43 -18.74 -8.29
C VAL A 151 -7.81 -19.48 -9.49
N VAL A 152 -7.67 -18.76 -10.58
CA VAL A 152 -6.99 -19.20 -11.77
C VAL A 152 -5.53 -18.83 -11.68
#